data_639f210aad7c35d776b6c50375432930
#
_entry.id   639f210aad7c35d776b6c50375432930
#
_cell.length_a   1.000
_cell.length_b   1.000
_cell.length_c   1.000
_cell.angle_alpha   90.00
_cell.angle_beta   90.00
_cell.angle_gamma   90.00
#
_symmetry.space_group_name_H-M   'P 1'
#
loop_
_entity.id
_entity.type
_entity.pdbx_description
1 polymer ?
#
loop_
_entity_poly.entity_id
_entity_poly.type
_entity_poly.pdbx_seq_one_letter_code
_entity_poly.pdbx_strand_id
1 'polypeptide(L)'
;MTRFVDQMPDTDECLFIMAGSGNISGASLQVLKFLTRKFKVNLLYIKPDHELLGRTAYLQDKICYRILQEYARSGAVSSMCLVSNSKVEEILESSLTAANYYDKINELIGYTYHMVNVFNRTKPVLDNKIENSSETRIYTIGMVDFESGEENNFFPIDNETNRCYYYAVNENLLEEDYKVLRNVNKQVKEKMKDLQGASYQIHPTKYETSFAFVEVWTSNIQTYPEE
;
A
#
# COMPACT_ATOMS: atom_id res chain seq x y z
N MET A 1 -15.91 15.61 -19.11
CA MET A 1 -14.74 15.10 -18.38
C MET A 1 -13.50 15.94 -18.56
N THR A 2 -13.16 16.40 -19.75
CA THR A 2 -11.99 17.27 -20.00
C THR A 2 -11.97 18.50 -19.08
N ARG A 3 -13.11 19.20 -18.92
CA ARG A 3 -13.21 20.38 -18.03
C ARG A 3 -12.87 20.09 -16.55
N PHE A 4 -13.10 18.89 -16.06
CA PHE A 4 -12.77 18.52 -14.68
C PHE A 4 -11.25 18.40 -14.47
N VAL A 5 -10.57 17.75 -15.40
CA VAL A 5 -9.11 17.56 -15.34
C VAL A 5 -8.37 18.90 -15.51
N ASP A 6 -8.94 19.82 -16.32
CA ASP A 6 -8.37 21.16 -16.52
C ASP A 6 -8.48 22.06 -15.27
N GLN A 7 -9.39 21.75 -14.35
CA GLN A 7 -9.57 22.45 -13.08
C GLN A 7 -8.73 21.86 -11.93
N MET A 8 -8.04 20.73 -12.15
CA MET A 8 -7.16 20.15 -11.14
C MET A 8 -5.91 20.98 -10.95
N PRO A 9 -5.32 21.01 -9.74
CA PRO A 9 -4.07 21.70 -9.47
C PRO A 9 -2.98 21.32 -10.47
N ASP A 10 -2.06 22.25 -10.72
CA ASP A 10 -0.89 22.00 -11.56
C ASP A 10 0.15 21.22 -10.74
N THR A 11 0.02 19.89 -10.78
CA THR A 11 0.89 18.92 -10.10
C THR A 11 1.30 17.83 -11.08
N ASP A 12 2.48 17.26 -10.89
CA ASP A 12 2.96 16.16 -11.75
C ASP A 12 2.35 14.81 -11.40
N GLU A 13 1.86 14.67 -10.17
CA GLU A 13 1.38 13.38 -9.63
C GLU A 13 -0.07 13.47 -9.15
N CYS A 14 -0.78 12.35 -9.30
CA CYS A 14 -2.16 12.19 -8.86
C CYS A 14 -2.33 10.84 -8.15
N LEU A 15 -2.92 10.84 -6.97
CA LEU A 15 -3.42 9.63 -6.34
C LEU A 15 -4.87 9.42 -6.78
N PHE A 16 -5.13 8.28 -7.41
CA PHE A 16 -6.48 7.85 -7.75
C PHE A 16 -6.91 6.69 -6.86
N ILE A 17 -7.88 6.92 -5.99
CA ILE A 17 -8.41 5.89 -5.08
C ILE A 17 -9.65 5.29 -5.73
N MET A 18 -9.67 3.98 -5.82
CA MET A 18 -10.77 3.22 -6.40
C MET A 18 -11.14 2.04 -5.52
N ALA A 19 -12.40 2.01 -5.08
CA ALA A 19 -12.99 0.80 -4.51
C ALA A 19 -13.56 -0.06 -5.64
N GLY A 20 -13.25 -1.35 -5.62
CA GLY A 20 -13.83 -2.32 -6.53
C GLY A 20 -15.35 -2.43 -6.36
N SER A 21 -16.07 -2.89 -7.36
CA SER A 21 -17.53 -3.13 -7.35
C SER A 21 -18.45 -1.93 -7.04
N GLY A 22 -17.91 -0.74 -6.82
CA GLY A 22 -18.75 0.46 -6.61
C GLY A 22 -19.58 0.81 -7.86
N ASN A 23 -20.70 1.50 -7.68
CA ASN A 23 -21.58 1.93 -8.78
C ASN A 23 -20.87 2.77 -9.85
N ILE A 24 -19.73 3.34 -9.51
CA ILE A 24 -18.90 4.20 -10.37
C ILE A 24 -17.69 3.43 -10.95
N SER A 25 -17.46 2.19 -10.54
CA SER A 25 -16.24 1.46 -10.92
C SER A 25 -16.09 1.29 -12.44
N GLY A 26 -17.17 1.11 -13.18
CA GLY A 26 -17.14 1.10 -14.65
C GLY A 26 -16.72 2.43 -15.28
N ALA A 27 -17.05 3.56 -14.64
CA ALA A 27 -16.61 4.89 -15.06
C ALA A 27 -15.16 5.18 -14.66
N SER A 28 -14.63 4.51 -13.64
CA SER A 28 -13.27 4.72 -13.12
C SER A 28 -12.19 4.49 -14.17
N LEU A 29 -12.34 3.47 -15.03
CA LEU A 29 -11.42 3.23 -16.15
C LEU A 29 -11.42 4.39 -17.16
N GLN A 30 -12.56 5.03 -17.39
CA GLN A 30 -12.63 6.22 -18.25
C GLN A 30 -11.97 7.42 -17.59
N VAL A 31 -12.19 7.63 -16.28
CA VAL A 31 -11.54 8.69 -15.52
C VAL A 31 -10.02 8.49 -15.55
N LEU A 32 -9.56 7.29 -15.27
CA LEU A 32 -8.14 6.93 -15.27
C LEU A 32 -7.47 7.23 -16.62
N LYS A 33 -8.14 6.90 -17.74
CA LYS A 33 -7.67 7.22 -19.10
C LYS A 33 -7.44 8.72 -19.34
N PHE A 34 -8.20 9.59 -18.68
CA PHE A 34 -7.99 11.05 -18.77
C PHE A 34 -6.88 11.51 -17.84
N LEU A 35 -6.82 10.98 -16.63
CA LEU A 35 -5.80 11.32 -15.64
C LEU A 35 -4.39 10.98 -16.14
N THR A 36 -4.20 9.80 -16.71
CA THR A 36 -2.89 9.33 -17.22
C THR A 36 -2.33 10.14 -18.39
N ARG A 37 -3.15 11.02 -18.99
CA ARG A 37 -2.68 11.95 -20.04
C ARG A 37 -2.02 13.19 -19.46
N LYS A 38 -2.35 13.57 -18.22
CA LYS A 38 -1.87 14.80 -17.59
C LYS A 38 -0.94 14.53 -16.41
N PHE A 39 -1.15 13.43 -15.69
CA PHE A 39 -0.47 13.15 -14.43
C PHE A 39 0.24 11.80 -14.46
N LYS A 40 1.29 11.68 -13.65
CA LYS A 40 1.78 10.39 -13.17
C LYS A 40 0.78 9.88 -12.12
N VAL A 41 0.03 8.85 -12.47
CA VAL A 41 -1.04 8.35 -11.61
C VAL A 41 -0.54 7.21 -10.74
N ASN A 42 -0.66 7.38 -9.43
CA ASN A 42 -0.55 6.33 -8.44
C ASN A 42 -1.97 5.83 -8.12
N LEU A 43 -2.21 4.55 -8.24
CA LEU A 43 -3.51 3.94 -8.02
C LEU A 43 -3.54 3.23 -6.66
N LEU A 44 -4.53 3.57 -5.82
CA LEU A 44 -4.89 2.80 -4.64
C LEU A 44 -6.18 2.05 -4.94
N TYR A 45 -6.08 0.73 -5.10
CA TYR A 45 -7.22 -0.13 -5.34
C TYR A 45 -7.62 -0.86 -4.06
N ILE A 46 -8.88 -0.68 -3.66
CA ILE A 46 -9.47 -1.31 -2.48
C ILE A 46 -10.38 -2.43 -2.96
N LYS A 47 -9.93 -3.67 -2.78
CA LYS A 47 -10.71 -4.88 -3.09
C LYS A 47 -11.84 -5.00 -2.05
N PRO A 48 -13.10 -5.06 -2.50
CA PRO A 48 -14.22 -5.29 -1.61
C PRO A 48 -14.20 -6.71 -1.05
N ASP A 49 -14.91 -6.91 0.04
CA ASP A 49 -15.24 -8.24 0.51
C ASP A 49 -16.24 -8.91 -0.45
N HIS A 50 -15.89 -10.11 -0.90
CA HIS A 50 -16.69 -10.86 -1.89
C HIS A 50 -17.99 -11.39 -1.33
N GLU A 51 -18.01 -11.75 -0.04
CA GLU A 51 -19.20 -12.26 0.61
C GLU A 51 -20.34 -11.24 0.61
N LEU A 52 -20.00 -9.95 0.58
CA LEU A 52 -20.95 -8.84 0.53
C LEU A 52 -21.39 -8.48 -0.89
N LEU A 53 -20.82 -9.12 -1.94
CA LEU A 53 -21.09 -8.76 -3.32
C LEU A 53 -22.11 -9.67 -4.00
N GLY A 54 -23.03 -9.06 -4.75
CA GLY A 54 -23.81 -9.79 -5.73
C GLY A 54 -22.96 -10.23 -6.93
N ARG A 55 -23.36 -11.33 -7.60
CA ARG A 55 -22.63 -11.97 -8.72
C ARG A 55 -22.17 -10.98 -9.81
N THR A 56 -22.99 -10.01 -10.17
CA THR A 56 -22.66 -9.03 -11.22
C THR A 56 -21.54 -8.10 -10.77
N ALA A 57 -21.62 -7.59 -9.53
CA ALA A 57 -20.62 -6.71 -8.93
C ALA A 57 -19.27 -7.45 -8.79
N TYR A 58 -19.29 -8.69 -8.36
CA TYR A 58 -18.11 -9.56 -8.30
C TYR A 58 -17.43 -9.72 -9.67
N LEU A 59 -18.19 -10.03 -10.73
CA LEU A 59 -17.61 -10.18 -12.07
C LEU A 59 -17.05 -8.87 -12.62
N GLN A 60 -17.73 -7.75 -12.36
CA GLN A 60 -17.23 -6.42 -12.74
C GLN A 60 -15.93 -6.10 -12.03
N ASP A 61 -15.86 -6.37 -10.74
CA ASP A 61 -14.67 -6.14 -9.95
C ASP A 61 -13.50 -6.99 -10.45
N LYS A 62 -13.70 -8.28 -10.67
CA LYS A 62 -12.69 -9.21 -11.21
C LYS A 62 -12.12 -8.73 -12.55
N ILE A 63 -12.96 -8.21 -13.43
CA ILE A 63 -12.54 -7.67 -14.74
C ILE A 63 -11.74 -6.37 -14.55
N CYS A 64 -12.25 -5.42 -13.76
CA CYS A 64 -11.58 -4.16 -13.48
C CYS A 64 -10.21 -4.39 -12.83
N TYR A 65 -10.13 -5.27 -11.86
CA TYR A 65 -8.90 -5.65 -11.17
C TYR A 65 -7.80 -6.11 -12.15
N ARG A 66 -8.14 -6.98 -13.10
CA ARG A 66 -7.18 -7.43 -14.13
C ARG A 66 -6.73 -6.30 -15.05
N ILE A 67 -7.68 -5.48 -15.52
CA ILE A 67 -7.36 -4.35 -16.41
C ILE A 67 -6.43 -3.35 -15.72
N LEU A 68 -6.68 -3.03 -14.45
CA LEU A 68 -5.87 -2.08 -13.69
C LEU A 68 -4.45 -2.57 -13.47
N GLN A 69 -4.27 -3.85 -13.20
CA GLN A 69 -2.94 -4.45 -13.11
C GLN A 69 -2.18 -4.43 -14.43
N GLU A 70 -2.87 -4.64 -15.56
CA GLU A 70 -2.26 -4.48 -16.88
C GLU A 70 -1.84 -3.02 -17.14
N TYR A 71 -2.60 -2.03 -16.63
CA TYR A 71 -2.20 -0.62 -16.69
C TYR A 71 -0.95 -0.35 -15.86
N ALA A 72 -0.82 -0.97 -14.69
CA ALA A 72 0.40 -0.89 -13.90
C ALA A 72 1.57 -1.55 -14.62
N ARG A 73 1.42 -2.80 -15.07
CA ARG A 73 2.46 -3.57 -15.77
C ARG A 73 2.95 -2.87 -17.04
N SER A 74 2.05 -2.28 -17.82
CA SER A 74 2.41 -1.53 -19.04
C SER A 74 3.01 -0.15 -18.78
N GLY A 75 2.99 0.34 -17.54
CA GLY A 75 3.44 1.68 -17.18
C GLY A 75 2.43 2.79 -17.50
N ALA A 76 1.19 2.44 -17.84
CA ALA A 76 0.13 3.44 -18.01
C ALA A 76 -0.22 4.15 -16.69
N VAL A 77 -0.05 3.46 -15.56
CA VAL A 77 -0.01 4.08 -14.22
C VAL A 77 1.38 3.88 -13.62
N SER A 78 1.79 4.78 -12.74
CA SER A 78 3.13 4.76 -12.13
C SER A 78 3.26 3.63 -11.12
N SER A 79 2.23 3.41 -10.32
CA SER A 79 2.15 2.32 -9.35
C SER A 79 0.71 1.93 -9.04
N MET A 80 0.52 0.73 -8.51
CA MET A 80 -0.77 0.23 -8.04
C MET A 80 -0.61 -0.42 -6.68
N CYS A 81 -1.16 0.23 -5.65
CA CYS A 81 -1.28 -0.30 -4.31
C CYS A 81 -2.55 -1.15 -4.21
N LEU A 82 -2.41 -2.39 -3.75
CA LEU A 82 -3.50 -3.33 -3.52
C LEU A 82 -3.83 -3.39 -2.03
N VAL A 83 -5.10 -3.24 -1.70
CA VAL A 83 -5.64 -3.39 -0.33
C VAL A 83 -6.88 -4.25 -0.40
N SER A 84 -7.07 -5.17 0.53
CA SER A 84 -8.28 -5.99 0.69
C SER A 84 -9.02 -5.57 1.95
N ASN A 85 -10.32 -5.28 1.83
CA ASN A 85 -11.16 -4.98 2.98
C ASN A 85 -11.19 -6.13 3.98
N SER A 86 -11.29 -7.39 3.53
CA SER A 86 -11.29 -8.57 4.40
C SER A 86 -9.99 -8.68 5.20
N LYS A 87 -8.83 -8.38 4.59
CA LYS A 87 -7.55 -8.40 5.33
C LYS A 87 -7.44 -7.28 6.36
N VAL A 88 -7.95 -6.10 6.05
CA VAL A 88 -7.99 -4.98 7.01
C VAL A 88 -9.00 -5.26 8.13
N GLU A 89 -10.10 -5.92 7.81
CA GLU A 89 -11.08 -6.39 8.80
C GLU A 89 -10.48 -7.38 9.79
N GLU A 90 -9.74 -8.40 9.31
CA GLU A 90 -9.01 -9.34 10.17
C GLU A 90 -8.10 -8.63 11.19
N ILE A 91 -7.39 -7.58 10.75
CA ILE A 91 -6.50 -6.79 11.62
C ILE A 91 -7.29 -6.02 12.69
N LEU A 92 -8.49 -5.55 12.35
CA LEU A 92 -9.32 -4.70 13.21
C LEU A 92 -10.36 -5.46 14.02
N GLU A 93 -10.50 -6.77 13.84
CA GLU A 93 -11.61 -7.63 14.32
C GLU A 93 -12.14 -7.26 15.72
N SER A 94 -11.24 -7.06 16.68
CA SER A 94 -11.62 -6.76 18.07
C SER A 94 -12.20 -5.35 18.27
N SER A 95 -12.06 -4.44 17.29
CA SER A 95 -12.47 -3.03 17.38
C SER A 95 -13.66 -2.68 16.49
N LEU A 96 -14.11 -3.61 15.65
CA LEU A 96 -15.17 -3.36 14.66
C LEU A 96 -16.57 -3.58 15.26
N THR A 97 -17.46 -2.72 14.85
CA THR A 97 -18.91 -2.84 15.05
C THR A 97 -19.62 -2.50 13.76
N ALA A 98 -20.87 -2.93 13.57
CA ALA A 98 -21.64 -2.59 12.38
C ALA A 98 -21.77 -1.07 12.15
N ALA A 99 -21.71 -0.28 13.22
CA ALA A 99 -21.83 1.19 13.14
C ALA A 99 -20.56 1.90 12.71
N ASN A 100 -19.36 1.32 12.98
CA ASN A 100 -18.07 1.95 12.71
C ASN A 100 -17.24 1.23 11.64
N TYR A 101 -17.78 0.18 11.02
CA TYR A 101 -17.08 -0.74 10.12
C TYR A 101 -16.31 0.01 9.02
N TYR A 102 -17.01 0.76 8.17
CA TYR A 102 -16.36 1.46 7.05
C TYR A 102 -15.44 2.59 7.52
N ASP A 103 -15.80 3.29 8.58
CA ASP A 103 -14.99 4.38 9.11
C ASP A 103 -13.65 3.85 9.61
N LYS A 104 -13.64 2.75 10.36
CA LYS A 104 -12.42 2.15 10.90
C LYS A 104 -11.53 1.53 9.81
N ILE A 105 -12.10 0.83 8.85
CA ILE A 105 -11.36 0.27 7.72
C ILE A 105 -10.72 1.41 6.90
N ASN A 106 -11.49 2.43 6.55
CA ASN A 106 -11.00 3.56 5.77
C ASN A 106 -9.95 4.38 6.54
N GLU A 107 -10.14 4.56 7.86
CA GLU A 107 -9.17 5.23 8.74
C GLU A 107 -7.83 4.49 8.73
N LEU A 108 -7.81 3.18 8.91
CA LEU A 108 -6.58 2.39 8.94
C LEU A 108 -5.87 2.39 7.59
N ILE A 109 -6.62 2.19 6.49
CA ILE A 109 -6.06 2.25 5.13
C ILE A 109 -5.47 3.63 4.85
N GLY A 110 -6.24 4.68 5.11
CA GLY A 110 -5.84 6.06 4.87
C GLY A 110 -4.62 6.47 5.69
N TYR A 111 -4.61 6.11 6.98
CA TYR A 111 -3.48 6.37 7.88
C TYR A 111 -2.20 5.66 7.40
N THR A 112 -2.26 4.35 7.17
CA THR A 112 -1.09 3.57 6.75
C THR A 112 -0.55 4.05 5.41
N TYR A 113 -1.42 4.26 4.43
CA TYR A 113 -1.03 4.79 3.12
C TYR A 113 -0.39 6.19 3.24
N HIS A 114 -0.98 7.06 4.05
CA HIS A 114 -0.44 8.41 4.29
C HIS A 114 0.94 8.34 4.92
N MET A 115 1.13 7.55 5.98
CA MET A 115 2.41 7.44 6.69
C MET A 115 3.51 6.89 5.80
N VAL A 116 3.24 5.86 5.01
CA VAL A 116 4.20 5.33 4.03
C VAL A 116 4.61 6.41 3.02
N ASN A 117 3.65 7.21 2.51
CA ASN A 117 3.96 8.33 1.61
C ASN A 117 4.79 9.43 2.29
N VAL A 118 4.55 9.72 3.57
CA VAL A 118 5.36 10.68 4.34
C VAL A 118 6.79 10.17 4.42
N PHE A 119 7.01 8.91 4.77
CA PHE A 119 8.35 8.32 4.85
C PHE A 119 9.07 8.31 3.51
N ASN A 120 8.38 7.98 2.42
CA ASN A 120 8.94 8.03 1.07
C ASN A 120 9.40 9.44 0.63
N ARG A 121 8.90 10.50 1.28
CA ARG A 121 9.19 11.91 0.94
C ARG A 121 10.03 12.64 1.99
N THR A 122 10.30 12.01 3.12
CA THR A 122 11.11 12.57 4.21
C THR A 122 12.48 11.92 4.24
N LYS A 123 13.49 12.67 4.71
CA LYS A 123 14.85 12.15 4.80
C LYS A 123 15.00 11.25 6.03
N PRO A 124 15.33 9.97 5.87
CA PRO A 124 15.62 9.07 6.98
C PRO A 124 16.98 9.38 7.64
N VAL A 125 17.15 8.94 8.87
CA VAL A 125 18.46 8.92 9.55
C VAL A 125 19.33 7.81 8.98
N LEU A 126 18.71 6.69 8.62
CA LEU A 126 19.38 5.55 8.01
C LEU A 126 18.56 5.08 6.81
N ASP A 127 19.25 4.93 5.68
CA ASP A 127 18.63 4.57 4.40
C ASP A 127 19.46 3.49 3.71
N ASN A 128 18.84 2.33 3.50
CA ASN A 128 19.37 1.31 2.61
C ASN A 128 18.31 0.87 1.59
N LYS A 129 17.37 1.77 1.26
CA LYS A 129 16.31 1.50 0.30
C LYS A 129 16.89 1.08 -1.05
N ILE A 130 16.37 -0.02 -1.58
CA ILE A 130 16.68 -0.50 -2.92
C ILE A 130 15.60 0.06 -3.84
N GLU A 131 16.01 0.72 -4.91
CA GLU A 131 15.08 1.19 -5.92
C GLU A 131 14.45 0.01 -6.67
N ASN A 132 13.14 0.07 -6.83
CA ASN A 132 12.42 -0.92 -7.62
C ASN A 132 12.77 -0.79 -9.10
N SER A 133 12.80 -1.92 -9.81
CA SER A 133 12.91 -1.91 -11.27
C SER A 133 11.71 -1.23 -11.91
N SER A 134 11.87 -0.74 -13.12
CA SER A 134 10.78 -0.11 -13.88
C SER A 134 9.58 -1.03 -14.17
N GLU A 135 9.73 -2.32 -13.93
CA GLU A 135 8.68 -3.33 -14.08
C GLU A 135 7.94 -3.63 -12.79
N THR A 136 8.52 -3.29 -11.64
CA THR A 136 7.96 -3.53 -10.31
C THR A 136 7.06 -2.36 -9.93
N ARG A 137 5.76 -2.47 -10.22
CA ARG A 137 4.79 -1.38 -10.05
C ARG A 137 3.56 -1.75 -9.23
N ILE A 138 3.39 -3.03 -8.88
CA ILE A 138 2.29 -3.51 -8.07
C ILE A 138 2.82 -3.74 -6.66
N TYR A 139 2.09 -3.30 -5.65
CA TYR A 139 2.51 -3.47 -4.26
C TYR A 139 1.31 -3.48 -3.31
N THR A 140 1.56 -3.91 -2.10
CA THR A 140 0.69 -3.69 -0.95
C THR A 140 1.44 -2.97 0.15
N ILE A 141 0.68 -2.44 1.08
CA ILE A 141 1.19 -1.87 2.34
C ILE A 141 0.76 -2.74 3.50
N GLY A 142 1.45 -2.60 4.61
CA GLY A 142 1.12 -3.31 5.84
C GLY A 142 1.70 -2.62 7.07
N MET A 143 1.23 -3.07 8.21
CA MET A 143 1.77 -2.70 9.52
C MET A 143 2.78 -3.76 9.95
N VAL A 144 3.79 -3.31 10.67
CA VAL A 144 4.80 -4.20 11.26
C VAL A 144 4.84 -3.93 12.76
N ASP A 145 4.71 -4.97 13.55
CA ASP A 145 4.96 -4.86 14.98
C ASP A 145 6.43 -4.55 15.23
N PHE A 146 6.71 -3.45 15.90
CA PHE A 146 8.08 -2.94 16.06
C PHE A 146 8.97 -3.88 16.87
N GLU A 147 8.40 -4.61 17.82
CA GLU A 147 9.16 -5.48 18.72
C GLU A 147 9.35 -6.89 18.15
N SER A 148 8.28 -7.53 17.72
CA SER A 148 8.30 -8.89 17.17
C SER A 148 8.70 -8.98 15.70
N GLY A 149 8.47 -7.91 14.93
CA GLY A 149 8.62 -7.91 13.47
C GLY A 149 7.49 -8.64 12.76
N GLU A 150 6.38 -8.95 13.43
CA GLU A 150 5.19 -9.56 12.80
C GLU A 150 4.56 -8.58 11.80
N GLU A 151 4.15 -9.11 10.65
CA GLU A 151 3.62 -8.31 9.53
C GLU A 151 2.13 -8.59 9.32
N ASN A 152 1.38 -7.50 9.20
CA ASN A 152 -0.04 -7.50 8.86
C ASN A 152 -0.22 -6.77 7.52
N ASN A 153 -0.03 -7.51 6.41
CA ASN A 153 -0.16 -6.97 5.07
C ASN A 153 -1.64 -6.80 4.69
N PHE A 154 -1.97 -5.69 4.04
CA PHE A 154 -3.35 -5.38 3.65
C PHE A 154 -3.81 -6.12 2.40
N PHE A 155 -2.92 -6.82 1.73
CA PHE A 155 -3.21 -7.71 0.61
C PHE A 155 -2.15 -8.81 0.52
N PRO A 156 -2.54 -10.07 0.26
CA PRO A 156 -1.57 -11.14 0.02
C PRO A 156 -0.92 -10.93 -1.36
N ILE A 157 0.40 -10.82 -1.40
CA ILE A 157 1.17 -10.70 -2.64
C ILE A 157 1.84 -12.04 -2.94
N ASP A 158 1.60 -12.55 -4.14
CA ASP A 158 2.30 -13.71 -4.68
C ASP A 158 3.54 -13.27 -5.46
N ASN A 159 4.61 -14.08 -5.41
CA ASN A 159 5.87 -13.84 -6.12
C ASN A 159 6.44 -12.43 -5.85
N GLU A 160 6.67 -12.16 -4.59
CA GLU A 160 7.29 -10.92 -4.13
C GLU A 160 8.66 -10.71 -4.75
N THR A 161 8.94 -9.45 -5.13
CA THR A 161 10.23 -9.06 -5.68
C THR A 161 11.09 -8.35 -4.63
N ASN A 162 10.47 -7.44 -3.88
CA ASN A 162 11.18 -6.61 -2.90
C ASN A 162 10.26 -6.20 -1.74
N ARG A 163 10.86 -6.00 -0.57
CA ARG A 163 10.21 -5.37 0.58
C ARG A 163 10.96 -4.12 1.03
N CYS A 164 10.23 -3.09 1.40
CA CYS A 164 10.78 -1.91 2.03
C CYS A 164 10.09 -1.66 3.38
N TYR A 165 10.88 -1.66 4.45
CA TYR A 165 10.41 -1.41 5.80
C TYR A 165 10.67 0.04 6.20
N TYR A 166 9.71 0.67 6.84
CA TYR A 166 9.78 2.03 7.34
C TYR A 166 9.62 2.00 8.86
N TYR A 167 10.69 2.20 9.58
CA TYR A 167 10.71 2.25 11.03
C TYR A 167 10.66 3.69 11.50
N ALA A 168 9.59 4.07 12.19
CA ALA A 168 9.48 5.33 12.90
C ALA A 168 9.91 5.11 14.35
N VAL A 169 11.07 5.62 14.71
CA VAL A 169 11.68 5.38 16.02
C VAL A 169 11.69 6.67 16.81
N ASN A 170 11.32 6.59 18.09
CA ASN A 170 11.39 7.74 18.99
C ASN A 170 12.80 8.33 19.03
N GLU A 171 12.92 9.65 18.93
CA GLU A 171 14.20 10.38 18.88
C GLU A 171 15.08 10.06 20.09
N ASN A 172 14.52 10.03 21.30
CA ASN A 172 15.28 9.73 22.52
C ASN A 172 15.84 8.29 22.50
N LEU A 173 15.03 7.34 22.00
CA LEU A 173 15.45 5.95 21.89
C LEU A 173 16.60 5.77 20.87
N LEU A 174 16.61 6.56 19.79
CA LEU A 174 17.69 6.57 18.80
C LEU A 174 19.01 7.12 19.38
N GLU A 175 18.91 8.09 20.30
CA GLU A 175 20.09 8.72 20.94
C GLU A 175 20.65 7.85 22.08
N GLU A 176 19.78 7.15 22.82
CA GLU A 176 20.14 6.45 24.05
C GLU A 176 20.51 4.96 23.83
N ASP A 177 19.92 4.29 22.83
CA ASP A 177 20.07 2.84 22.65
C ASP A 177 20.49 2.42 21.23
N TYR A 178 21.79 2.12 21.07
CA TYR A 178 22.32 1.55 19.80
C TYR A 178 21.73 0.19 19.43
N LYS A 179 21.10 -0.54 20.39
CA LYS A 179 20.51 -1.86 20.13
C LYS A 179 19.33 -1.79 19.21
N VAL A 180 18.64 -0.65 19.13
CA VAL A 180 17.55 -0.41 18.18
C VAL A 180 17.98 -0.72 16.75
N LEU A 181 19.12 -0.14 16.32
CA LEU A 181 19.66 -0.38 14.98
C LEU A 181 20.00 -1.86 14.76
N ARG A 182 20.52 -2.51 15.79
CA ARG A 182 20.87 -3.94 15.74
C ARG A 182 19.62 -4.81 15.62
N ASN A 183 18.56 -4.48 16.34
CA ASN A 183 17.29 -5.21 16.31
C ASN A 183 16.61 -5.07 14.95
N VAL A 184 16.50 -3.85 14.42
CA VAL A 184 15.98 -3.59 13.06
C VAL A 184 16.77 -4.38 12.03
N ASN A 185 18.10 -4.29 12.05
CA ASN A 185 18.95 -5.05 11.13
C ASN A 185 18.74 -6.56 11.24
N LYS A 186 18.54 -7.09 12.45
CA LYS A 186 18.28 -8.51 12.67
C LYS A 186 16.95 -8.93 12.08
N GLN A 187 15.87 -8.18 12.36
CA GLN A 187 14.54 -8.45 11.82
C GLN A 187 14.55 -8.46 10.28
N VAL A 188 15.13 -7.42 9.66
CA VAL A 188 15.20 -7.34 8.19
C VAL A 188 16.04 -8.48 7.61
N LYS A 189 17.19 -8.83 8.21
CA LYS A 189 18.01 -9.96 7.75
C LYS A 189 17.32 -11.32 7.85
N GLU A 190 16.49 -11.53 8.86
CA GLU A 190 15.69 -12.74 8.98
C GLU A 190 14.67 -12.86 7.85
N LYS A 191 14.07 -11.74 7.46
CA LYS A 191 13.11 -11.67 6.33
C LYS A 191 13.80 -11.82 4.96
N MET A 192 15.07 -11.39 4.82
CA MET A 192 15.82 -11.49 3.57
C MET A 192 16.14 -12.92 3.13
N LYS A 193 16.05 -13.91 4.00
CA LYS A 193 16.43 -15.29 3.68
C LYS A 193 15.62 -15.90 2.54
N ASP A 194 14.38 -15.45 2.36
CA ASP A 194 13.41 -15.99 1.42
C ASP A 194 13.05 -15.01 0.28
N LEU A 195 13.73 -13.85 0.19
CA LEU A 195 13.38 -12.77 -0.73
C LEU A 195 14.56 -12.38 -1.63
N GLN A 196 14.25 -11.88 -2.83
CA GLN A 196 15.24 -11.31 -3.75
C GLN A 196 15.84 -10.00 -3.24
N GLY A 197 15.09 -9.24 -2.42
CA GLY A 197 15.55 -8.02 -1.79
C GLY A 197 14.66 -7.58 -0.63
N ALA A 198 15.31 -7.12 0.44
CA ALA A 198 14.66 -6.40 1.50
C ALA A 198 15.50 -5.17 1.88
N SER A 199 14.84 -4.06 2.06
CA SER A 199 15.44 -2.79 2.40
C SER A 199 14.70 -2.14 3.55
N TYR A 200 15.31 -1.15 4.19
CA TYR A 200 14.65 -0.43 5.28
C TYR A 200 15.11 1.01 5.36
N GLN A 201 14.27 1.84 5.94
CA GLN A 201 14.58 3.20 6.34
C GLN A 201 14.22 3.39 7.82
N ILE A 202 15.01 4.22 8.52
CA ILE A 202 14.73 4.63 9.89
C ILE A 202 14.49 6.13 9.91
N HIS A 203 13.32 6.51 10.40
CA HIS A 203 12.87 7.88 10.52
C HIS A 203 12.72 8.25 12.01
N PRO A 204 13.26 9.38 12.45
CA PRO A 204 13.06 9.86 13.80
C PRO A 204 11.64 10.36 13.98
N THR A 205 11.06 10.11 15.14
CA THR A 205 9.71 10.60 15.47
C THR A 205 9.64 11.11 16.90
N LYS A 206 8.74 12.06 17.13
CA LYS A 206 8.44 12.59 18.47
C LYS A 206 7.33 11.81 19.20
N TYR A 207 6.74 10.81 18.54
CA TYR A 207 5.80 9.93 19.22
C TYR A 207 6.50 9.11 20.29
N GLU A 208 5.83 8.89 21.42
CA GLU A 208 6.38 8.10 22.54
C GLU A 208 6.63 6.65 22.16
N THR A 209 5.76 6.09 21.33
CA THR A 209 5.88 4.71 20.84
C THR A 209 6.48 4.67 19.45
N SER A 210 7.42 3.74 19.25
CA SER A 210 7.94 3.42 17.92
C SER A 210 6.95 2.54 17.16
N PHE A 211 6.89 2.68 15.84
CA PHE A 211 6.01 1.91 14.97
C PHE A 211 6.67 1.66 13.62
N ALA A 212 6.16 0.69 12.87
CA ALA A 212 6.73 0.38 11.57
C ALA A 212 5.67 -0.01 10.54
N PHE A 213 6.02 0.21 9.27
CA PHE A 213 5.22 -0.17 8.12
C PHE A 213 6.08 -0.92 7.11
N VAL A 214 5.41 -1.59 6.16
CA VAL A 214 6.07 -2.30 5.06
C VAL A 214 5.36 -2.02 3.75
N GLU A 215 6.15 -1.90 2.69
CA GLU A 215 5.70 -2.07 1.31
C GLU A 215 6.21 -3.40 0.77
N VAL A 216 5.32 -4.20 0.20
CA VAL A 216 5.65 -5.47 -0.45
C VAL A 216 5.40 -5.34 -1.94
N TRP A 217 6.44 -5.43 -2.75
CA TRP A 217 6.42 -5.15 -4.18
C TRP A 217 6.52 -6.40 -5.04
N THR A 218 5.84 -6.38 -6.19
CA THR A 218 5.91 -7.43 -7.20
C THR A 218 5.84 -6.86 -8.62
N SER A 219 6.47 -7.54 -9.57
CA SER A 219 6.33 -7.32 -11.01
C SER A 219 5.22 -8.16 -11.63
N ASN A 220 4.67 -9.12 -10.87
CA ASN A 220 3.70 -10.09 -11.36
C ASN A 220 2.26 -9.61 -11.15
N ILE A 221 1.40 -9.94 -12.10
CA ILE A 221 -0.04 -9.78 -11.95
C ILE A 221 -0.53 -10.73 -10.86
N GLN A 222 -1.25 -10.18 -9.91
CA GLN A 222 -1.81 -10.95 -8.80
C GLN A 222 -3.11 -11.63 -9.21
N THR A 223 -3.23 -12.88 -8.82
CA THR A 223 -4.47 -13.61 -8.98
C THR A 223 -5.57 -12.90 -8.17
N TYR A 224 -6.78 -12.89 -8.71
CA TYR A 224 -7.91 -12.38 -7.93
C TYR A 224 -8.18 -13.39 -6.81
N PRO A 225 -7.97 -13.04 -5.53
CA PRO A 225 -8.14 -13.99 -4.45
C PRO A 225 -9.57 -14.52 -4.44
N GLU A 226 -9.72 -15.82 -4.57
CA GLU A 226 -10.97 -16.56 -4.35
C GLU A 226 -10.91 -16.99 -2.88
N GLU A 227 -11.78 -16.44 -2.07
CA GLU A 227 -11.97 -16.83 -0.67
C GLU A 227 -12.80 -18.08 -0.58
#